data_672a8db9338b032d1374017637d40839
#
_entry.id   672a8db9338b032d1374017637d40839
#
_cell.length_a   1.000
_cell.length_b   1.000
_cell.length_c   1.000
_cell.angle_alpha   90.00
_cell.angle_beta   90.00
_cell.angle_gamma   90.00
#
_symmetry.space_group_name_H-M   'P 1'
#
loop_
_entity.id
_entity.type
_entity.pdbx_description
1 polymer ?
#
loop_
_entity_poly.entity_id
_entity_poly.type
_entity_poly.pdbx_seq_one_letter_code
_entity_poly.pdbx_strand_id
1 'polypeptide(L)'
;MVRWGCATAVAMLGMAMASPADANEPVLLHAAGSLRGALTEVADVFSADSGIKVEAKYGASGTLRDEIAAGGRAQVYASANMEHPQSLTAAGKSSPVVLFARNRLCALVRPSLAVTPETLLDTMLRDDVKLGTSTPKADPSGDYAFAVFAKADAVKAGSGKTLEQKAQQLTGGPSSAQGPAGSSVYGWHVAEGRADIFLTYCTGAVVAQRENSGQQIVMLPEPLAVGADYGMTVMNDSPPAAYRFALFIVSAKGQQILAKHGFAAPALSQGESK
;
A
#
# COMPACT_ATOMS: atom_id res chain seq x y z
N MET A 1 56.81 60.55 -30.78
CA MET A 1 55.77 60.61 -29.74
C MET A 1 54.73 59.56 -30.06
N VAL A 2 54.78 58.41 -29.39
CA VAL A 2 53.85 57.28 -29.63
C VAL A 2 52.98 57.16 -28.40
N ARG A 3 51.64 57.36 -28.56
CA ARG A 3 50.65 57.20 -27.48
C ARG A 3 50.12 55.77 -27.53
N TRP A 4 50.36 55.04 -26.45
CA TRP A 4 49.71 53.72 -26.22
C TRP A 4 48.39 53.94 -25.49
N GLY A 5 47.29 53.44 -26.14
CA GLY A 5 45.97 53.40 -25.52
C GLY A 5 45.80 52.03 -24.85
N CYS A 6 45.60 52.01 -23.54
CA CYS A 6 45.15 50.83 -22.79
C CYS A 6 43.64 50.63 -23.02
N ALA A 7 43.28 49.55 -23.63
CA ALA A 7 41.90 49.05 -23.70
C ALA A 7 41.63 48.12 -22.49
N THR A 8 40.85 48.55 -21.53
CA THR A 8 40.35 47.76 -20.41
C THR A 8 39.14 46.95 -20.88
N ALA A 9 39.32 45.61 -21.01
CA ALA A 9 38.22 44.69 -21.25
C ALA A 9 37.50 44.40 -19.93
N VAL A 10 36.26 44.86 -19.82
CA VAL A 10 35.34 44.54 -18.72
C VAL A 10 34.70 43.17 -19.05
N ALA A 11 35.12 42.10 -18.37
CA ALA A 11 34.45 40.82 -18.43
C ALA A 11 33.15 40.88 -17.60
N MET A 12 32.02 40.92 -18.28
CA MET A 12 30.72 40.69 -17.64
C MET A 12 30.56 39.21 -17.31
N LEU A 13 30.63 38.89 -16.01
CA LEU A 13 30.28 37.58 -15.46
C LEU A 13 28.76 37.44 -15.49
N GLY A 14 28.22 36.73 -16.49
CA GLY A 14 26.79 36.42 -16.54
C GLY A 14 26.44 35.44 -15.42
N MET A 15 25.81 35.93 -14.35
CA MET A 15 25.11 35.09 -13.40
C MET A 15 23.93 34.44 -14.13
N ALA A 16 24.06 33.14 -14.43
CA ALA A 16 22.93 32.32 -14.82
C ALA A 16 21.99 32.23 -13.63
N MET A 17 20.93 33.01 -13.65
CA MET A 17 19.80 32.84 -12.74
C MET A 17 19.13 31.52 -13.10
N ALA A 18 19.29 30.49 -12.25
CA ALA A 18 18.49 29.27 -12.32
C ALA A 18 17.00 29.69 -12.23
N SER A 19 16.25 29.41 -13.26
CA SER A 19 14.81 29.66 -13.30
C SER A 19 14.15 28.87 -12.18
N PRO A 20 13.20 29.44 -11.42
CA PRO A 20 12.41 28.74 -10.44
C PRO A 20 11.29 27.93 -11.16
N ALA A 21 11.66 27.01 -12.07
CA ALA A 21 10.68 26.21 -12.83
C ALA A 21 10.16 25.00 -12.06
N ASP A 22 10.79 24.59 -10.94
CA ASP A 22 10.46 23.34 -10.23
C ASP A 22 9.49 23.50 -9.04
N ALA A 23 9.05 24.70 -8.71
CA ALA A 23 8.25 24.91 -7.49
C ALA A 23 6.77 24.53 -7.63
N ASN A 24 6.29 24.10 -8.80
CA ASN A 24 4.85 23.93 -9.06
C ASN A 24 4.45 22.55 -9.62
N GLU A 25 5.40 21.65 -9.89
CA GLU A 25 5.05 20.28 -10.32
C GLU A 25 4.59 19.43 -9.12
N PRO A 26 3.48 18.70 -9.26
CA PRO A 26 3.00 17.84 -8.19
C PRO A 26 3.95 16.65 -7.97
N VAL A 27 4.01 16.17 -6.73
CA VAL A 27 4.67 14.88 -6.42
C VAL A 27 3.79 13.74 -6.94
N LEU A 28 4.37 12.86 -7.75
CA LEU A 28 3.69 11.70 -8.31
C LEU A 28 3.83 10.50 -7.36
N LEU A 29 2.76 10.19 -6.64
CA LEU A 29 2.67 9.06 -5.73
C LEU A 29 2.02 7.85 -6.42
N HIS A 30 2.70 6.70 -6.44
CA HIS A 30 2.08 5.41 -6.73
C HIS A 30 1.99 4.61 -5.43
N ALA A 31 0.78 4.21 -5.02
CA ALA A 31 0.59 3.57 -3.72
C ALA A 31 -0.40 2.40 -3.76
N ALA A 32 -0.17 1.43 -2.87
CA ALA A 32 -1.09 0.31 -2.68
C ALA A 32 -2.52 0.79 -2.44
N GLY A 33 -3.50 0.06 -2.97
CA GLY A 33 -4.93 0.37 -2.82
C GLY A 33 -5.37 0.46 -1.36
N SER A 34 -4.81 -0.37 -0.48
CA SER A 34 -5.06 -0.35 0.97
C SER A 34 -4.61 0.94 1.67
N LEU A 35 -3.69 1.70 1.07
CA LEU A 35 -3.18 2.97 1.59
C LEU A 35 -4.02 4.19 1.17
N ARG A 36 -5.01 4.02 0.27
CA ARG A 36 -5.75 5.13 -0.33
C ARG A 36 -6.26 6.13 0.71
N GLY A 37 -7.03 5.69 1.70
CA GLY A 37 -7.59 6.59 2.70
C GLY A 37 -6.51 7.34 3.49
N ALA A 38 -5.50 6.60 3.97
CA ALA A 38 -4.44 7.17 4.79
C ALA A 38 -3.53 8.12 3.99
N LEU A 39 -3.04 7.71 2.82
CA LEU A 39 -2.11 8.54 2.05
C LEU A 39 -2.79 9.69 1.30
N THR A 40 -4.11 9.63 1.05
CA THR A 40 -4.85 10.82 0.59
C THR A 40 -4.88 11.88 1.69
N GLU A 41 -5.22 11.51 2.94
CA GLU A 41 -5.19 12.46 4.06
C GLU A 41 -3.77 12.99 4.33
N VAL A 42 -2.73 12.14 4.25
CA VAL A 42 -1.33 12.57 4.37
C VAL A 42 -0.96 13.58 3.27
N ALA A 43 -1.37 13.32 2.01
CA ALA A 43 -1.11 14.18 0.87
C ALA A 43 -1.81 15.55 1.01
N ASP A 44 -3.05 15.56 1.47
CA ASP A 44 -3.81 16.80 1.71
C ASP A 44 -3.14 17.66 2.78
N VAL A 45 -2.75 17.06 3.90
CA VAL A 45 -2.06 17.76 4.99
C VAL A 45 -0.68 18.24 4.56
N PHE A 46 0.09 17.43 3.84
CA PHE A 46 1.38 17.84 3.28
C PHE A 46 1.22 19.00 2.32
N SER A 47 0.21 18.95 1.44
CA SER A 47 -0.05 20.02 0.48
C SER A 47 -0.44 21.31 1.16
N ALA A 48 -1.25 21.26 2.23
CA ALA A 48 -1.62 22.44 3.02
C ALA A 48 -0.41 23.04 3.75
N ASP A 49 0.49 22.21 4.29
CA ASP A 49 1.66 22.67 5.06
C ASP A 49 2.79 23.20 4.15
N SER A 50 2.97 22.62 2.95
CA SER A 50 4.13 22.90 2.10
C SER A 50 3.83 23.70 0.84
N GLY A 51 2.57 23.83 0.44
CA GLY A 51 2.16 24.37 -0.85
C GLY A 51 2.42 23.42 -2.05
N ILE A 52 2.96 22.21 -1.82
CA ILE A 52 3.31 21.25 -2.86
C ILE A 52 2.14 20.28 -3.05
N LYS A 53 1.60 20.17 -4.26
CA LYS A 53 0.54 19.21 -4.58
C LYS A 53 1.08 17.79 -4.67
N VAL A 54 0.24 16.79 -4.38
CA VAL A 54 0.52 15.37 -4.58
C VAL A 54 -0.57 14.79 -5.48
N GLU A 55 -0.16 14.18 -6.57
CA GLU A 55 -1.04 13.39 -7.45
C GLU A 55 -0.83 11.92 -7.16
N ALA A 56 -1.89 11.24 -6.72
CA ALA A 56 -1.79 9.86 -6.27
C ALA A 56 -2.51 8.90 -7.21
N LYS A 57 -1.80 7.83 -7.62
CA LYS A 57 -2.35 6.65 -8.27
C LYS A 57 -2.37 5.49 -7.29
N TYR A 58 -3.55 4.91 -7.08
CA TYR A 58 -3.73 3.77 -6.18
C TYR A 58 -4.10 2.51 -6.95
N GLY A 59 -3.46 1.38 -6.61
CA GLY A 59 -3.69 0.10 -7.26
C GLY A 59 -3.02 -1.06 -6.55
N ALA A 60 -3.07 -2.25 -7.15
CA ALA A 60 -2.32 -3.41 -6.69
C ALA A 60 -0.81 -3.14 -6.79
N SER A 61 -0.08 -3.41 -5.70
CA SER A 61 1.34 -3.01 -5.62
C SER A 61 2.20 -3.64 -6.71
N GLY A 62 2.01 -4.93 -7.02
CA GLY A 62 2.76 -5.60 -8.07
C GLY A 62 2.52 -4.99 -9.45
N THR A 63 1.25 -4.67 -9.77
CA THR A 63 0.89 -4.00 -11.02
C THR A 63 1.55 -2.62 -11.13
N LEU A 64 1.52 -1.82 -10.05
CA LEU A 64 2.18 -0.51 -10.02
C LEU A 64 3.71 -0.63 -10.14
N ARG A 65 4.32 -1.65 -9.50
CA ARG A 65 5.74 -1.96 -9.66
C ARG A 65 6.09 -2.26 -11.11
N ASP A 66 5.28 -3.07 -11.79
CA ASP A 66 5.52 -3.46 -13.18
C ASP A 66 5.39 -2.26 -14.13
N GLU A 67 4.40 -1.39 -13.91
CA GLU A 67 4.28 -0.12 -14.64
C GLU A 67 5.51 0.76 -14.46
N ILE A 68 6.00 0.94 -13.21
CA ILE A 68 7.21 1.72 -12.93
C ILE A 68 8.44 1.07 -13.57
N ALA A 69 8.58 -0.24 -13.50
CA ALA A 69 9.67 -0.97 -14.12
C ALA A 69 9.69 -0.81 -15.64
N ALA A 70 8.52 -0.71 -16.27
CA ALA A 70 8.35 -0.45 -17.70
C ALA A 70 8.54 1.03 -18.11
N GLY A 71 8.87 1.93 -17.18
CA GLY A 71 9.11 3.35 -17.45
C GLY A 71 7.94 4.28 -17.12
N GLY A 72 6.92 3.78 -16.43
CA GLY A 72 5.82 4.60 -15.92
C GLY A 72 6.34 5.66 -14.93
N ARG A 73 5.79 6.88 -15.04
CA ARG A 73 6.22 8.02 -14.20
C ARG A 73 5.68 7.88 -12.78
N ALA A 74 6.58 7.66 -11.85
CA ALA A 74 6.34 7.74 -10.40
C ALA A 74 7.53 8.43 -9.74
N GLN A 75 7.33 9.09 -8.62
CA GLN A 75 8.39 9.70 -7.83
C GLN A 75 8.50 9.08 -6.45
N VAL A 76 7.36 8.76 -5.82
CA VAL A 76 7.28 8.00 -4.59
C VAL A 76 6.47 6.74 -4.85
N TYR A 77 6.99 5.59 -4.49
CA TYR A 77 6.29 4.32 -4.56
C TYR A 77 6.11 3.72 -3.17
N ALA A 78 4.87 3.52 -2.75
CA ALA A 78 4.48 2.98 -1.45
C ALA A 78 3.71 1.65 -1.62
N SER A 79 4.34 0.54 -1.27
CA SER A 79 3.85 -0.82 -1.46
C SER A 79 3.28 -1.43 -0.19
N ALA A 80 2.35 -2.35 -0.32
CA ALA A 80 1.83 -3.17 0.77
C ALA A 80 2.73 -4.38 1.12
N ASN A 81 3.95 -4.44 0.60
CA ASN A 81 5.02 -5.35 0.99
C ASN A 81 6.38 -4.67 0.83
N MET A 82 7.45 -5.32 1.29
CA MET A 82 8.83 -4.86 1.14
C MET A 82 9.43 -5.28 -0.21
N GLU A 83 9.03 -6.42 -0.77
CA GLU A 83 9.66 -7.05 -1.94
C GLU A 83 9.56 -6.19 -3.21
N HIS A 84 8.39 -5.63 -3.50
CA HIS A 84 8.18 -4.85 -4.71
C HIS A 84 9.06 -3.60 -4.78
N PRO A 85 9.14 -2.74 -3.76
CA PRO A 85 10.06 -1.61 -3.81
C PRO A 85 11.54 -2.07 -3.77
N GLN A 86 11.88 -3.14 -3.05
CA GLN A 86 13.25 -3.71 -3.06
C GLN A 86 13.66 -4.17 -4.45
N SER A 87 12.76 -4.74 -5.24
CA SER A 87 13.06 -5.13 -6.61
C SER A 87 13.41 -3.95 -7.52
N LEU A 88 12.79 -2.78 -7.32
CA LEU A 88 13.13 -1.55 -8.04
C LEU A 88 14.50 -1.00 -7.59
N THR A 89 14.80 -1.04 -6.30
CA THR A 89 16.11 -0.67 -5.75
C THR A 89 17.21 -1.58 -6.29
N ALA A 90 17.00 -2.90 -6.29
CA ALA A 90 17.93 -3.88 -6.83
C ALA A 90 18.18 -3.68 -8.34
N ALA A 91 17.18 -3.20 -9.07
CA ALA A 91 17.31 -2.82 -10.49
C ALA A 91 17.94 -1.45 -10.71
N GLY A 92 18.41 -0.77 -9.66
CA GLY A 92 19.04 0.56 -9.73
C GLY A 92 18.08 1.68 -10.12
N LYS A 93 16.75 1.50 -9.91
CA LYS A 93 15.72 2.47 -10.32
C LYS A 93 15.27 3.39 -9.19
N SER A 94 15.59 3.08 -7.95
CA SER A 94 15.12 3.83 -6.78
C SER A 94 16.13 3.83 -5.63
N SER A 95 15.91 4.74 -4.68
CA SER A 95 16.61 4.83 -3.40
C SER A 95 16.37 3.58 -2.54
N PRO A 96 17.11 3.38 -1.42
CA PRO A 96 16.83 2.32 -0.46
C PRO A 96 15.39 2.34 0.05
N VAL A 97 14.86 1.15 0.33
CA VAL A 97 13.48 0.98 0.82
C VAL A 97 13.39 1.28 2.31
N VAL A 98 12.36 2.03 2.69
CA VAL A 98 12.02 2.33 4.07
C VAL A 98 10.75 1.58 4.46
N LEU A 99 10.79 0.82 5.56
CA LEU A 99 9.60 0.31 6.22
C LEU A 99 8.86 1.49 6.87
N PHE A 100 7.64 1.80 6.44
CA PHE A 100 6.94 3.00 6.89
C PHE A 100 5.61 2.73 7.60
N ALA A 101 5.03 1.54 7.44
CA ALA A 101 3.78 1.13 8.10
C ALA A 101 3.71 -0.39 8.23
N ARG A 102 2.88 -0.86 9.16
CA ARG A 102 2.52 -2.26 9.32
C ARG A 102 1.02 -2.46 9.32
N ASN A 103 0.60 -3.61 8.84
CA ASN A 103 -0.79 -4.04 8.83
C ASN A 103 -0.86 -5.53 9.21
N ARG A 104 -2.05 -6.10 9.24
CA ARG A 104 -2.29 -7.53 9.44
C ARG A 104 -3.52 -7.97 8.65
N LEU A 105 -3.64 -9.26 8.39
CA LEU A 105 -4.83 -9.82 7.76
C LEU A 105 -5.94 -10.07 8.79
N CYS A 106 -7.18 -9.91 8.28
CA CYS A 106 -8.42 -10.29 8.92
C CYS A 106 -9.30 -11.05 7.93
N ALA A 107 -10.28 -11.77 8.43
CA ALA A 107 -11.37 -12.30 7.64
C ALA A 107 -12.55 -11.29 7.68
N LEU A 108 -12.96 -10.80 6.52
CA LEU A 108 -14.22 -10.09 6.34
C LEU A 108 -15.29 -11.12 6.01
N VAL A 109 -16.34 -11.21 6.82
CA VAL A 109 -17.32 -12.29 6.80
C VAL A 109 -18.71 -11.73 6.54
N ARG A 110 -19.50 -12.44 5.70
CA ARG A 110 -20.88 -12.06 5.43
C ARG A 110 -21.77 -12.11 6.68
N PRO A 111 -22.85 -11.30 6.75
CA PRO A 111 -23.66 -11.14 7.97
C PRO A 111 -24.23 -12.45 8.52
N SER A 112 -24.67 -13.34 7.65
CA SER A 112 -25.40 -14.56 8.04
C SER A 112 -24.51 -15.77 8.34
N LEU A 113 -23.19 -15.62 8.31
CA LEU A 113 -22.25 -16.72 8.59
C LEU A 113 -21.65 -16.51 9.99
N ALA A 114 -22.01 -17.37 10.95
CA ALA A 114 -21.43 -17.33 12.28
C ALA A 114 -20.00 -17.87 12.25
N VAL A 115 -19.02 -17.02 12.54
CA VAL A 115 -17.59 -17.35 12.56
C VAL A 115 -16.93 -16.66 13.75
N THR A 116 -16.11 -17.41 14.47
CA THR A 116 -15.21 -16.87 15.51
C THR A 116 -13.75 -17.15 15.12
N PRO A 117 -12.75 -16.55 15.75
CA PRO A 117 -11.35 -16.90 15.49
C PRO A 117 -11.09 -18.41 15.60
N GLU A 118 -11.71 -19.09 16.58
CA GLU A 118 -11.51 -20.52 16.82
C GLU A 118 -12.12 -21.40 15.73
N THR A 119 -13.24 -20.97 15.16
CA THR A 119 -13.95 -21.73 14.11
C THR A 119 -13.55 -21.32 12.69
N LEU A 120 -12.75 -20.28 12.52
CA LEU A 120 -12.45 -19.67 11.23
C LEU A 120 -11.83 -20.67 10.25
N LEU A 121 -10.83 -21.46 10.66
CA LEU A 121 -10.16 -22.41 9.78
C LEU A 121 -11.14 -23.47 9.27
N ASP A 122 -11.88 -24.11 10.18
CA ASP A 122 -12.85 -25.13 9.80
C ASP A 122 -13.97 -24.55 8.93
N THR A 123 -14.39 -23.33 9.19
CA THR A 123 -15.39 -22.64 8.35
C THR A 123 -14.86 -22.35 6.95
N MET A 124 -13.60 -21.89 6.81
CA MET A 124 -12.98 -21.67 5.51
C MET A 124 -12.83 -22.97 4.69
N LEU A 125 -12.68 -24.12 5.36
CA LEU A 125 -12.54 -25.42 4.73
C LEU A 125 -13.86 -26.03 4.24
N ARG A 126 -15.01 -25.55 4.69
CA ARG A 126 -16.34 -26.07 4.28
C ARG A 126 -16.57 -25.87 2.78
N ASP A 127 -17.13 -26.87 2.11
CA ASP A 127 -17.41 -26.82 0.66
C ASP A 127 -18.46 -25.76 0.28
N ASP A 128 -19.42 -25.51 1.18
CA ASP A 128 -20.50 -24.54 0.97
C ASP A 128 -20.08 -23.09 1.26
N VAL A 129 -18.84 -22.84 1.69
CA VAL A 129 -18.30 -21.49 1.99
C VAL A 129 -17.39 -21.01 0.86
N LYS A 130 -17.72 -19.90 0.24
CA LYS A 130 -16.90 -19.24 -0.78
C LYS A 130 -15.80 -18.41 -0.12
N LEU A 131 -14.54 -18.74 -0.43
CA LEU A 131 -13.37 -18.05 0.10
C LEU A 131 -12.82 -17.08 -0.96
N GLY A 132 -12.82 -15.78 -0.66
CA GLY A 132 -12.25 -14.73 -1.51
C GLY A 132 -10.88 -14.29 -1.05
N THR A 133 -10.01 -13.99 -1.99
CA THR A 133 -8.66 -13.40 -1.77
C THR A 133 -8.36 -12.38 -2.86
N SER A 134 -7.31 -11.59 -2.64
CA SER A 134 -6.62 -10.89 -3.73
C SER A 134 -5.74 -11.87 -4.53
N THR A 135 -5.27 -11.44 -5.71
CA THR A 135 -4.44 -12.22 -6.62
C THR A 135 -2.99 -12.18 -6.17
N PRO A 136 -2.36 -13.30 -5.80
CA PRO A 136 -0.95 -13.36 -5.42
C PRO A 136 -0.03 -12.78 -6.50
N LYS A 137 1.12 -12.25 -6.10
CA LYS A 137 2.14 -11.56 -6.91
C LYS A 137 1.69 -10.22 -7.51
N ALA A 138 0.42 -10.08 -7.90
CA ALA A 138 -0.14 -8.82 -8.35
C ALA A 138 -0.52 -7.90 -7.16
N ASP A 139 -1.12 -8.49 -6.14
CA ASP A 139 -1.53 -7.78 -4.92
C ASP A 139 -1.00 -8.51 -3.67
N PRO A 140 -0.15 -7.86 -2.85
CA PRO A 140 0.41 -8.47 -1.63
C PRO A 140 -0.62 -9.02 -0.64
N SER A 141 -1.86 -8.49 -0.63
CA SER A 141 -2.95 -9.07 0.17
C SER A 141 -3.21 -10.53 -0.23
N GLY A 142 -3.04 -10.86 -1.51
CA GLY A 142 -3.09 -12.24 -2.00
C GLY A 142 -1.94 -13.09 -1.49
N ASP A 143 -0.71 -12.58 -1.56
CA ASP A 143 0.47 -13.29 -1.06
C ASP A 143 0.34 -13.60 0.44
N TYR A 144 -0.14 -12.63 1.23
CA TYR A 144 -0.38 -12.83 2.66
C TYR A 144 -1.54 -13.79 2.94
N ALA A 145 -2.60 -13.82 2.11
CA ALA A 145 -3.67 -14.82 2.23
C ALA A 145 -3.14 -16.24 1.99
N PHE A 146 -2.26 -16.41 1.00
CA PHE A 146 -1.61 -17.70 0.74
C PHE A 146 -0.60 -18.07 1.84
N ALA A 147 0.04 -17.09 2.49
CA ALA A 147 0.84 -17.35 3.70
C ALA A 147 -0.04 -17.85 4.88
N VAL A 148 -1.28 -17.36 5.01
CA VAL A 148 -2.26 -17.92 5.96
C VAL A 148 -2.55 -19.38 5.63
N PHE A 149 -2.70 -19.74 4.34
CA PHE A 149 -2.95 -21.11 3.92
C PHE A 149 -1.76 -22.05 4.25
N ALA A 150 -0.53 -21.57 4.02
CA ALA A 150 0.66 -22.32 4.41
C ALA A 150 0.72 -22.56 5.93
N LYS A 151 0.34 -21.57 6.74
CA LYS A 151 0.23 -21.72 8.21
C LYS A 151 -0.90 -22.66 8.60
N ALA A 152 -2.02 -22.64 7.88
CA ALA A 152 -3.14 -23.54 8.13
C ALA A 152 -2.74 -25.01 7.98
N ASP A 153 -1.83 -25.33 7.07
CA ASP A 153 -1.31 -26.70 6.89
C ASP A 153 -0.56 -27.21 8.11
N ALA A 154 0.12 -26.33 8.84
CA ALA A 154 0.77 -26.68 10.11
C ALA A 154 -0.23 -26.91 11.27
N VAL A 155 -1.42 -26.29 11.20
CA VAL A 155 -2.50 -26.50 12.18
C VAL A 155 -3.30 -27.77 11.87
N LYS A 156 -3.59 -28.00 10.60
CA LYS A 156 -4.38 -29.14 10.12
C LYS A 156 -3.83 -29.60 8.77
N ALA A 157 -3.16 -30.74 8.75
CA ALA A 157 -2.50 -31.25 7.56
C ALA A 157 -3.46 -31.34 6.35
N GLY A 158 -3.00 -30.87 5.19
CA GLY A 158 -3.78 -30.83 3.94
C GLY A 158 -4.71 -29.61 3.81
N SER A 159 -4.89 -28.80 4.86
CA SER A 159 -5.79 -27.65 4.81
C SER A 159 -5.26 -26.54 3.90
N GLY A 160 -3.94 -26.31 3.89
CA GLY A 160 -3.31 -25.32 3.02
C GLY A 160 -3.65 -25.54 1.55
N LYS A 161 -3.40 -26.75 1.06
CA LYS A 161 -3.73 -27.15 -0.32
C LYS A 161 -5.23 -27.01 -0.64
N THR A 162 -6.10 -27.41 0.30
CA THR A 162 -7.55 -27.26 0.14
C THR A 162 -7.96 -25.81 0.01
N LEU A 163 -7.42 -24.92 0.85
CA LEU A 163 -7.71 -23.49 0.82
C LEU A 163 -7.19 -22.83 -0.46
N GLU A 164 -5.98 -23.19 -0.91
CA GLU A 164 -5.43 -22.70 -2.17
C GLU A 164 -6.30 -23.06 -3.38
N GLN A 165 -6.79 -24.29 -3.43
CA GLN A 165 -7.63 -24.78 -4.54
C GLN A 165 -9.01 -24.11 -4.58
N LYS A 166 -9.60 -23.79 -3.44
CA LYS A 166 -10.93 -23.17 -3.37
C LYS A 166 -10.91 -21.65 -3.38
N ALA A 167 -9.78 -21.02 -3.11
CA ALA A 167 -9.66 -19.56 -3.04
C ALA A 167 -9.97 -18.91 -4.39
N GLN A 168 -10.95 -18.01 -4.39
CA GLN A 168 -11.31 -17.18 -5.53
C GLN A 168 -10.49 -15.89 -5.49
N GLN A 169 -9.63 -15.68 -6.49
CA GLN A 169 -8.79 -14.48 -6.62
C GLN A 169 -9.62 -13.34 -7.24
N LEU A 170 -10.34 -12.60 -6.42
CA LEU A 170 -11.39 -11.67 -6.86
C LEU A 170 -10.89 -10.25 -7.12
N THR A 171 -9.73 -9.86 -6.54
CA THR A 171 -9.19 -8.50 -6.63
C THR A 171 -7.71 -8.50 -6.99
N GLY A 172 -7.20 -7.35 -7.42
CA GLY A 172 -5.77 -7.10 -7.64
C GLY A 172 -5.18 -7.69 -8.91
N GLY A 173 -5.86 -8.58 -9.60
CA GLY A 173 -5.44 -9.14 -10.89
C GLY A 173 -5.85 -8.26 -12.07
N PRO A 174 -5.24 -8.46 -13.26
CA PRO A 174 -5.51 -7.63 -14.44
C PRO A 174 -6.95 -7.74 -14.96
N SER A 175 -7.63 -8.86 -14.70
CA SER A 175 -9.03 -9.10 -15.08
C SER A 175 -9.99 -9.02 -13.90
N SER A 176 -9.55 -8.57 -12.72
CA SER A 176 -10.41 -8.47 -11.55
C SER A 176 -11.52 -7.44 -11.77
N ALA A 177 -12.74 -7.82 -11.35
CA ALA A 177 -13.88 -6.92 -11.40
C ALA A 177 -13.64 -5.69 -10.51
N GLN A 178 -13.96 -4.51 -11.06
CA GLN A 178 -13.90 -3.27 -10.30
C GLN A 178 -15.22 -3.11 -9.53
N GLY A 179 -15.13 -2.88 -8.22
CA GLY A 179 -16.29 -2.50 -7.42
C GLY A 179 -16.79 -1.09 -7.79
N PRO A 180 -17.94 -0.68 -7.21
CA PRO A 180 -18.44 0.68 -7.37
C PRO A 180 -17.38 1.71 -6.95
N ALA A 181 -17.28 2.82 -7.68
CA ALA A 181 -16.33 3.87 -7.38
C ALA A 181 -16.56 4.42 -5.95
N GLY A 182 -15.47 4.56 -5.19
CA GLY A 182 -15.51 5.07 -3.81
C GLY A 182 -15.88 4.04 -2.74
N SER A 183 -16.26 2.81 -3.11
CA SER A 183 -16.61 1.75 -2.16
C SER A 183 -15.47 0.74 -1.97
N SER A 184 -15.50 0.03 -0.83
CA SER A 184 -14.61 -1.09 -0.56
C SER A 184 -14.88 -2.24 -1.53
N VAL A 185 -13.91 -2.56 -2.37
CA VAL A 185 -14.03 -3.70 -3.30
C VAL A 185 -14.22 -5.03 -2.55
N TYR A 186 -13.61 -5.19 -1.39
CA TYR A 186 -13.76 -6.39 -0.56
C TYR A 186 -15.18 -6.50 0.00
N GLY A 187 -15.68 -5.40 0.59
CA GLY A 187 -17.06 -5.30 1.09
C GLY A 187 -18.10 -5.55 0.01
N TRP A 188 -17.86 -5.05 -1.19
CA TRP A 188 -18.70 -5.28 -2.36
C TRP A 188 -18.73 -6.76 -2.76
N HIS A 189 -17.60 -7.46 -2.85
CA HIS A 189 -17.57 -8.89 -3.16
C HIS A 189 -18.34 -9.73 -2.13
N VAL A 190 -18.23 -9.37 -0.84
CA VAL A 190 -18.98 -10.05 0.22
C VAL A 190 -20.48 -9.73 0.14
N ALA A 191 -20.86 -8.48 -0.12
CA ALA A 191 -22.26 -8.07 -0.26
C ALA A 191 -22.96 -8.74 -1.46
N GLU A 192 -22.23 -8.89 -2.59
CA GLU A 192 -22.75 -9.57 -3.79
C GLU A 192 -22.72 -11.10 -3.69
N GLY A 193 -22.32 -11.68 -2.54
CA GLY A 193 -22.24 -13.12 -2.35
C GLY A 193 -21.22 -13.83 -3.23
N ARG A 194 -20.21 -13.10 -3.72
CA ARG A 194 -19.08 -13.66 -4.46
C ARG A 194 -18.07 -14.32 -3.52
N ALA A 195 -18.00 -13.83 -2.28
CA ALA A 195 -17.29 -14.44 -1.18
C ALA A 195 -18.15 -14.43 0.08
N ASP A 196 -18.13 -15.52 0.85
CA ASP A 196 -18.71 -15.61 2.18
C ASP A 196 -17.71 -15.14 3.24
N ILE A 197 -16.44 -15.44 2.99
CA ILE A 197 -15.27 -14.98 3.76
C ILE A 197 -14.26 -14.39 2.76
N PHE A 198 -13.79 -13.17 3.00
CA PHE A 198 -12.72 -12.55 2.23
C PHE A 198 -11.52 -12.27 3.12
N LEU A 199 -10.36 -12.88 2.83
CA LEU A 199 -9.12 -12.56 3.53
C LEU A 199 -8.53 -11.27 2.97
N THR A 200 -8.46 -10.25 3.80
CA THR A 200 -7.96 -8.92 3.43
C THR A 200 -7.24 -8.26 4.61
N TYR A 201 -6.62 -7.10 4.37
CA TYR A 201 -6.07 -6.31 5.48
C TYR A 201 -7.16 -5.86 6.45
N CYS A 202 -6.86 -5.88 7.75
CA CYS A 202 -7.82 -5.42 8.77
C CYS A 202 -8.27 -3.97 8.53
N THR A 203 -7.38 -3.10 8.04
CA THR A 203 -7.74 -1.72 7.64
C THR A 203 -8.80 -1.71 6.54
N GLY A 204 -8.68 -2.59 5.53
CA GLY A 204 -9.68 -2.76 4.46
C GLY A 204 -11.00 -3.34 4.96
N ALA A 205 -10.94 -4.30 5.89
CA ALA A 205 -12.12 -4.88 6.52
C ALA A 205 -12.90 -3.84 7.34
N VAL A 206 -12.20 -2.94 8.04
CA VAL A 206 -12.83 -1.81 8.77
C VAL A 206 -13.55 -0.86 7.83
N VAL A 207 -12.96 -0.52 6.67
CA VAL A 207 -13.65 0.30 5.66
C VAL A 207 -14.92 -0.39 5.17
N ALA A 208 -14.82 -1.68 4.80
CA ALA A 208 -15.96 -2.47 4.34
C ALA A 208 -17.11 -2.53 5.38
N GLN A 209 -16.78 -2.74 6.66
CA GLN A 209 -17.76 -2.79 7.74
C GLN A 209 -18.42 -1.42 7.99
N ARG A 210 -17.71 -0.31 7.82
CA ARG A 210 -18.30 1.03 7.91
C ARG A 210 -19.34 1.28 6.81
N GLU A 211 -19.11 0.74 5.61
CA GLU A 211 -20.03 0.85 4.48
C GLU A 211 -21.21 -0.12 4.61
N ASN A 212 -20.98 -1.29 5.19
CA ASN A 212 -21.99 -2.32 5.45
C ASN A 212 -21.79 -2.91 6.85
N SER A 213 -22.48 -2.31 7.84
CA SER A 213 -22.35 -2.68 9.26
C SER A 213 -22.80 -4.11 9.60
N GLY A 214 -23.47 -4.80 8.69
CA GLY A 214 -23.80 -6.21 8.86
C GLY A 214 -22.62 -7.15 8.61
N GLN A 215 -21.59 -6.71 7.88
CA GLN A 215 -20.39 -7.52 7.67
C GLN A 215 -19.57 -7.60 8.95
N GLN A 216 -18.98 -8.77 9.20
CA GLN A 216 -18.23 -9.06 10.40
C GLN A 216 -16.73 -9.04 10.12
N ILE A 217 -15.95 -8.54 11.08
CA ILE A 217 -14.47 -8.65 11.05
C ILE A 217 -14.07 -9.72 12.06
N VAL A 218 -13.47 -10.78 11.58
CA VAL A 218 -12.94 -11.87 12.41
C VAL A 218 -11.40 -11.82 12.35
N MET A 219 -10.78 -11.72 13.53
CA MET A 219 -9.33 -11.76 13.64
C MET A 219 -8.82 -13.17 13.32
N LEU A 220 -7.69 -13.26 12.60
CA LEU A 220 -7.01 -14.54 12.46
C LEU A 220 -6.50 -14.99 13.83
N PRO A 221 -6.73 -16.27 14.24
CA PRO A 221 -6.14 -16.80 15.45
C PRO A 221 -4.60 -16.84 15.35
N GLU A 222 -3.91 -16.80 16.49
CA GLU A 222 -2.45 -16.70 16.54
C GLU A 222 -1.71 -17.69 15.61
N PRO A 223 -2.09 -18.98 15.51
CA PRO A 223 -1.42 -19.90 14.60
C PRO A 223 -1.55 -19.55 13.11
N LEU A 224 -2.54 -18.75 12.74
CA LEU A 224 -2.79 -18.30 11.36
C LEU A 224 -2.38 -16.84 11.16
N ALA A 225 -1.98 -16.12 12.20
CA ALA A 225 -1.70 -14.69 12.13
C ALA A 225 -0.58 -14.36 11.14
N VAL A 226 -0.85 -13.42 10.23
CA VAL A 226 0.10 -12.91 9.24
C VAL A 226 0.13 -11.38 9.32
N GLY A 227 1.33 -10.85 9.56
CA GLY A 227 1.62 -9.42 9.49
C GLY A 227 2.01 -9.02 8.07
N ALA A 228 1.88 -7.73 7.78
CA ALA A 228 2.27 -7.13 6.52
C ALA A 228 3.14 -5.90 6.77
N ASP A 229 4.37 -5.93 6.29
CA ASP A 229 5.33 -4.82 6.32
C ASP A 229 5.22 -4.02 5.02
N TYR A 230 4.96 -2.72 5.13
CA TYR A 230 4.77 -1.81 4.00
C TYR A 230 6.06 -1.05 3.72
N GLY A 231 6.58 -1.21 2.50
CA GLY A 231 7.80 -0.57 2.04
C GLY A 231 7.54 0.63 1.15
N MET A 232 8.34 1.68 1.32
CA MET A 232 8.32 2.87 0.48
C MET A 232 9.71 3.15 -0.08
N THR A 233 9.78 3.63 -1.32
CA THR A 233 11.01 4.13 -1.93
C THR A 233 10.74 5.37 -2.76
N VAL A 234 11.79 6.18 -2.98
CA VAL A 234 11.76 7.33 -3.89
C VAL A 234 12.52 6.94 -5.15
N MET A 235 11.93 7.17 -6.31
CA MET A 235 12.54 6.85 -7.59
C MET A 235 13.75 7.75 -7.85
N ASN A 236 14.75 7.22 -8.57
CA ASN A 236 15.90 8.02 -8.98
C ASN A 236 15.45 9.22 -9.82
N ASP A 237 16.25 10.28 -9.83
CA ASP A 237 15.99 11.54 -10.54
C ASP A 237 14.70 12.25 -10.12
N SER A 238 14.11 11.85 -8.98
CA SER A 238 12.96 12.55 -8.41
C SER A 238 13.37 13.90 -7.82
N PRO A 239 12.52 14.94 -7.94
CA PRO A 239 12.80 16.25 -7.38
C PRO A 239 12.85 16.21 -5.84
N PRO A 240 13.48 17.21 -5.18
CA PRO A 240 13.54 17.30 -3.72
C PRO A 240 12.16 17.24 -3.04
N ALA A 241 11.10 17.68 -3.72
CA ALA A 241 9.72 17.62 -3.25
C ALA A 241 9.26 16.17 -2.95
N ALA A 242 9.68 15.18 -3.76
CA ALA A 242 9.36 13.77 -3.54
C ALA A 242 9.99 13.24 -2.24
N TYR A 243 11.23 13.59 -1.97
CA TYR A 243 11.92 13.23 -0.72
C TYR A 243 11.26 13.91 0.49
N ARG A 244 10.87 15.19 0.36
CA ARG A 244 10.13 15.90 1.42
C ARG A 244 8.81 15.21 1.73
N PHE A 245 8.07 14.77 0.73
CA PHE A 245 6.83 14.03 0.92
C PHE A 245 7.07 12.66 1.56
N ALA A 246 8.07 11.90 1.10
CA ALA A 246 8.44 10.62 1.70
C ALA A 246 8.84 10.78 3.19
N LEU A 247 9.64 11.80 3.53
CA LEU A 247 9.99 12.13 4.91
C LEU A 247 8.76 12.57 5.73
N PHE A 248 7.80 13.27 5.12
CA PHE A 248 6.56 13.66 5.79
C PHE A 248 5.71 12.42 6.15
N ILE A 249 5.64 11.40 5.27
CA ILE A 249 4.94 10.14 5.58
C ILE A 249 5.51 9.48 6.85
N VAL A 250 6.84 9.48 7.03
CA VAL A 250 7.48 8.87 8.20
C VAL A 250 7.61 9.83 9.41
N SER A 251 7.22 11.08 9.27
CA SER A 251 7.20 12.05 10.37
C SER A 251 6.15 11.69 11.42
N ALA A 252 6.25 12.28 12.62
CA ALA A 252 5.25 12.09 13.67
C ALA A 252 3.82 12.40 13.19
N LYS A 253 3.64 13.48 12.39
CA LYS A 253 2.34 13.87 11.83
C LYS A 253 1.82 12.86 10.81
N GLY A 254 2.66 12.40 9.88
CA GLY A 254 2.31 11.35 8.93
C GLY A 254 1.96 10.03 9.61
N GLN A 255 2.73 9.63 10.61
CA GLN A 255 2.49 8.40 11.38
C GLN A 255 1.21 8.45 12.22
N GLN A 256 0.84 9.62 12.76
CA GLN A 256 -0.44 9.82 13.45
C GLN A 256 -1.62 9.63 12.48
N ILE A 257 -1.53 10.12 11.25
CA ILE A 257 -2.55 9.92 10.23
C ILE A 257 -2.65 8.43 9.87
N LEU A 258 -1.53 7.76 9.62
CA LEU A 258 -1.51 6.33 9.34
C LEU A 258 -2.16 5.51 10.48
N ALA A 259 -1.83 5.84 11.74
CA ALA A 259 -2.43 5.19 12.93
C ALA A 259 -3.96 5.41 13.01
N LYS A 260 -4.46 6.62 12.70
CA LYS A 260 -5.90 6.92 12.61
C LYS A 260 -6.62 6.01 11.61
N HIS A 261 -5.93 5.59 10.54
CA HIS A 261 -6.44 4.64 9.54
C HIS A 261 -6.17 3.16 9.89
N GLY A 262 -5.66 2.87 11.09
CA GLY A 262 -5.46 1.51 11.60
C GLY A 262 -4.12 0.86 11.24
N PHE A 263 -3.18 1.61 10.66
CA PHE A 263 -1.81 1.13 10.45
C PHE A 263 -0.98 1.26 11.72
N ALA A 264 -0.08 0.32 11.96
CA ALA A 264 0.88 0.41 13.04
C ALA A 264 2.18 1.07 12.56
N ALA A 265 2.75 1.93 13.42
CA ALA A 265 4.05 2.54 13.16
C ALA A 265 5.18 1.50 13.30
N PRO A 266 6.20 1.52 12.40
CA PRO A 266 7.31 0.56 12.45
C PRO A 266 8.16 0.66 13.72
N ALA A 267 8.32 1.88 14.25
CA ALA A 267 9.23 2.18 15.35
C ALA A 267 8.63 2.01 16.76
N LEU A 268 7.30 1.85 16.86
CA LEU A 268 6.67 1.56 18.14
C LEU A 268 6.68 0.05 18.31
N SER A 269 7.52 -0.47 19.23
CA SER A 269 7.31 -1.79 19.78
C SER A 269 5.84 -1.85 20.22
N GLN A 270 5.10 -2.86 19.79
CA GLN A 270 3.78 -3.15 20.34
C GLN A 270 4.00 -3.31 21.83
N GLY A 271 3.73 -2.27 22.61
CA GLY A 271 3.78 -2.38 24.04
C GLY A 271 2.82 -3.50 24.42
N GLU A 272 3.33 -4.49 25.13
CA GLU A 272 2.49 -5.50 25.78
C GLU A 272 1.43 -4.73 26.56
N SER A 273 0.19 -4.74 26.06
CA SER A 273 -0.96 -4.31 26.81
C SER A 273 -1.08 -5.29 27.99
N LYS A 274 -0.61 -4.85 29.15
CA LYS A 274 -0.85 -5.52 30.44
C LYS A 274 -2.35 -5.50 30.74
#